data_25a8dba7c097c0f178e63e8bc8752437
#
_entry.id   25a8dba7c097c0f178e63e8bc8752437
#
_cell.length_a   1.000
_cell.length_b   1.000
_cell.length_c   1.000
_cell.angle_alpha   90.00
_cell.angle_beta   90.00
_cell.angle_gamma   90.00
#
_symmetry.space_group_name_H-M   'P 1'
#
loop_
_entity.id
_entity.type
_entity.pdbx_description
1 polymer ?
#
loop_
_entity_poly.entity_id
_entity_poly.type
_entity_poly.pdbx_seq_one_letter_code
_entity_poly.pdbx_strand_id
1 'polypeptide(L)'
;MRRLMILLAVAALIGLDATPAPAGGATNPWLKRRVLNIAHQGGEDEFPSNTLYAFRKAVRAGADMLELDVGVTSDDQLVVMHDTSVDRTTDGTGLISEKTLQEIQGLDAGYWFTPDGSNHYSHDLEPGLYPFRGVRTGERRPPKRWKPADFRVPTLRSVLRAFPNTPINIEIKGRTKQEDVSEYVYNAEVLARELASTRRDDLILVSFHQPAVDRFHELQPSIGVAPGTSGVAGWVLDGTAPPAGTVAFQIPITFKFGTTVYDVTSAANVSRAHVERYAIHTWFGELDVDDAQTWRKLVDLCVDGIMTSHPVQLERTLKSHWAPAACAPK
;
A
#
# COMPACT_ATOMS: atom_id res chain seq x y z
N MET A 1 52.54 -44.84 43.65
CA MET A 1 52.16 -43.51 43.12
C MET A 1 51.19 -43.75 41.94
N ARG A 2 49.89 -43.70 42.19
CA ARG A 2 48.81 -43.90 41.20
C ARG A 2 48.35 -42.52 40.73
N ARG A 3 48.52 -42.20 39.46
CA ARG A 3 47.96 -40.99 38.82
C ARG A 3 46.53 -41.28 38.41
N LEU A 4 45.59 -40.56 39.02
CA LEU A 4 44.18 -40.59 38.68
C LEU A 4 43.94 -39.62 37.51
N MET A 5 43.54 -40.13 36.35
CA MET A 5 43.10 -39.35 35.20
C MET A 5 41.58 -39.06 35.37
N ILE A 6 41.26 -37.78 35.51
CA ILE A 6 39.86 -37.33 35.48
C ILE A 6 39.55 -36.97 34.03
N LEU A 7 38.66 -37.72 33.40
CA LEU A 7 38.06 -37.38 32.12
C LEU A 7 36.92 -36.38 32.40
N LEU A 8 37.07 -35.15 31.96
CA LEU A 8 35.97 -34.18 31.86
C LEU A 8 35.23 -34.43 30.56
N ALA A 9 34.00 -34.96 30.62
CA ALA A 9 33.07 -34.98 29.51
C ALA A 9 32.41 -33.60 29.39
N VAL A 10 32.74 -32.84 28.33
CA VAL A 10 32.04 -31.62 27.97
C VAL A 10 30.82 -32.04 27.16
N ALA A 11 29.64 -32.03 27.78
CA ALA A 11 28.36 -32.13 27.07
C ALA A 11 28.10 -30.79 26.36
N ALA A 12 28.27 -30.74 25.05
CA ALA A 12 27.80 -29.64 24.23
C ALA A 12 26.26 -29.67 24.20
N LEU A 13 25.63 -28.81 24.97
CA LEU A 13 24.22 -28.47 24.81
C LEU A 13 24.10 -27.67 23.50
N ILE A 14 23.69 -28.34 22.43
CA ILE A 14 23.16 -27.67 21.25
C ILE A 14 21.80 -27.12 21.66
N GLY A 15 21.79 -25.83 22.04
CA GLY A 15 20.56 -25.08 22.18
C GLY A 15 19.92 -24.99 20.80
N LEU A 16 18.87 -25.77 20.58
CA LEU A 16 17.91 -25.48 19.51
C LEU A 16 17.21 -24.20 19.93
N ASP A 17 17.67 -23.06 19.41
CA ASP A 17 16.89 -21.84 19.45
C ASP A 17 15.57 -22.14 18.74
N ALA A 18 14.55 -22.42 19.51
CA ALA A 18 13.18 -22.50 19.05
C ALA A 18 12.82 -21.10 18.56
N THR A 19 12.75 -20.92 17.26
CA THR A 19 12.06 -19.76 16.68
C THR A 19 10.71 -19.66 17.37
N PRO A 20 10.33 -18.50 17.94
CA PRO A 20 9.02 -18.35 18.54
C PRO A 20 7.97 -18.66 17.48
N ALA A 21 7.17 -19.67 17.74
CA ALA A 21 5.99 -19.94 16.91
C ALA A 21 5.14 -18.68 16.85
N PRO A 22 4.57 -18.32 15.70
CA PRO A 22 3.68 -17.18 15.61
C PRO A 22 2.57 -17.34 16.63
N ALA A 23 2.30 -16.28 17.37
CA ALA A 23 1.29 -16.25 18.43
C ALA A 23 -0.04 -16.79 17.91
N GLY A 24 -0.54 -17.80 18.59
CA GLY A 24 -1.52 -18.77 18.18
C GLY A 24 -2.78 -18.31 17.45
N GLY A 25 -3.15 -19.04 16.46
CA GLY A 25 -4.52 -19.49 16.19
C GLY A 25 -5.41 -18.61 15.33
N ALA A 26 -5.13 -17.36 15.06
CA ALA A 26 -5.93 -16.57 14.12
C ALA A 26 -5.43 -16.80 12.68
N THR A 27 -6.31 -17.24 11.80
CA THR A 27 -5.98 -17.31 10.36
C THR A 27 -5.74 -15.91 9.83
N ASN A 28 -4.58 -15.67 9.22
CA ASN A 28 -4.30 -14.37 8.58
C ASN A 28 -5.37 -14.09 7.50
N PRO A 29 -6.21 -13.05 7.64
CA PRO A 29 -7.33 -12.80 6.74
C PRO A 29 -6.88 -12.38 5.33
N TRP A 30 -5.61 -12.04 5.16
CA TRP A 30 -5.03 -11.60 3.91
C TRP A 30 -4.49 -12.73 3.04
N LEU A 31 -4.37 -13.94 3.57
CA LEU A 31 -4.08 -15.16 2.81
C LEU A 31 -5.36 -15.60 2.08
N LYS A 32 -5.53 -15.16 0.84
CA LYS A 32 -6.74 -15.41 0.04
C LYS A 32 -6.52 -16.52 -0.99
N ARG A 33 -7.61 -17.18 -1.37
CA ARG A 33 -7.61 -18.10 -2.52
C ARG A 33 -7.61 -17.34 -3.86
N ARG A 34 -8.42 -16.27 -3.93
CA ARG A 34 -8.42 -15.34 -5.06
C ARG A 34 -7.38 -14.28 -4.80
N VAL A 35 -6.56 -14.01 -5.81
CA VAL A 35 -5.65 -12.87 -5.79
C VAL A 35 -6.47 -11.59 -5.68
N LEU A 36 -6.16 -10.73 -4.70
CA LEU A 36 -6.85 -9.47 -4.49
C LEU A 36 -6.50 -8.48 -5.61
N ASN A 37 -7.52 -7.86 -6.17
CA ASN A 37 -7.38 -6.67 -7.00
C ASN A 37 -7.29 -5.46 -6.07
N ILE A 38 -6.07 -4.94 -5.87
CA ILE A 38 -5.79 -3.79 -5.01
C ILE A 38 -5.65 -2.56 -5.91
N ALA A 39 -6.58 -1.61 -5.79
CA ALA A 39 -6.60 -0.42 -6.62
C ALA A 39 -5.63 0.64 -6.07
N HIS A 40 -4.42 0.73 -6.64
CA HIS A 40 -3.39 1.72 -6.29
C HIS A 40 -3.91 3.13 -6.53
N GLN A 41 -3.96 3.96 -5.48
CA GLN A 41 -4.54 5.30 -5.49
C GLN A 41 -5.98 5.36 -6.10
N GLY A 42 -6.71 4.23 -6.07
CA GLY A 42 -8.01 4.10 -6.71
C GLY A 42 -7.98 3.78 -8.21
N GLY A 43 -6.80 3.44 -8.77
CA GLY A 43 -6.59 3.17 -10.20
C GLY A 43 -6.19 4.42 -10.95
N GLU A 44 -5.03 4.96 -10.64
CA GLU A 44 -4.58 6.30 -11.08
C GLU A 44 -4.39 6.45 -12.59
N ASP A 45 -4.23 5.37 -13.33
CA ASP A 45 -4.16 5.40 -14.80
C ASP A 45 -5.54 5.32 -15.47
N GLU A 46 -6.57 4.87 -14.74
CA GLU A 46 -7.94 4.78 -15.23
C GLU A 46 -8.84 5.90 -14.69
N PHE A 47 -8.49 6.49 -13.52
CA PHE A 47 -9.29 7.48 -12.81
C PHE A 47 -8.41 8.51 -12.08
N PRO A 48 -8.92 9.73 -11.77
CA PRO A 48 -8.17 10.72 -11.01
C PRO A 48 -7.73 10.19 -9.63
N SER A 49 -6.40 10.10 -9.44
CA SER A 49 -5.73 9.55 -8.27
C SER A 49 -6.33 10.05 -6.95
N ASN A 50 -6.50 9.14 -6.00
CA ASN A 50 -6.85 9.45 -4.61
C ASN A 50 -8.14 10.27 -4.45
N THR A 51 -9.12 10.12 -5.35
CA THR A 51 -10.43 10.77 -5.28
C THR A 51 -11.56 9.81 -4.90
N LEU A 52 -12.64 10.31 -4.31
CA LEU A 52 -13.83 9.48 -4.09
C LEU A 52 -14.44 8.96 -5.42
N TYR A 53 -14.24 9.70 -6.52
CA TYR A 53 -14.61 9.25 -7.84
C TYR A 53 -13.85 7.97 -8.22
N ALA A 54 -12.51 8.00 -8.14
CA ALA A 54 -11.65 6.87 -8.45
C ALA A 54 -11.99 5.65 -7.60
N PHE A 55 -12.01 5.79 -6.29
CA PHE A 55 -12.31 4.70 -5.37
C PHE A 55 -13.66 4.02 -5.64
N ARG A 56 -14.72 4.81 -5.88
CA ARG A 56 -16.03 4.25 -6.24
C ARG A 56 -16.02 3.58 -7.60
N LYS A 57 -15.22 4.07 -8.55
CA LYS A 57 -15.08 3.44 -9.88
C LYS A 57 -14.34 2.12 -9.76
N ALA A 58 -13.25 2.05 -9.01
CA ALA A 58 -12.49 0.83 -8.76
C ALA A 58 -13.35 -0.25 -8.09
N VAL A 59 -14.03 0.07 -6.99
CA VAL A 59 -14.93 -0.89 -6.29
C VAL A 59 -16.06 -1.38 -7.20
N ARG A 60 -16.68 -0.50 -7.98
CA ARG A 60 -17.71 -0.92 -8.95
C ARG A 60 -17.17 -1.79 -10.07
N ALA A 61 -15.90 -1.66 -10.40
CA ALA A 61 -15.24 -2.51 -11.41
C ALA A 61 -14.84 -3.88 -10.86
N GLY A 62 -14.82 -4.05 -9.54
CA GLY A 62 -14.49 -5.30 -8.88
C GLY A 62 -13.19 -5.29 -8.08
N ALA A 63 -12.62 -4.11 -7.79
CA ALA A 63 -11.50 -4.05 -6.86
C ALA A 63 -11.90 -4.59 -5.49
N ASP A 64 -11.08 -5.49 -4.94
CA ASP A 64 -11.29 -6.14 -3.66
C ASP A 64 -10.80 -5.28 -2.50
N MET A 65 -9.80 -4.43 -2.74
CA MET A 65 -9.16 -3.56 -1.76
C MET A 65 -8.83 -2.21 -2.40
N LEU A 66 -8.96 -1.14 -1.65
CA LEU A 66 -8.44 0.17 -2.03
C LEU A 66 -7.07 0.37 -1.42
N GLU A 67 -6.18 0.95 -2.18
CA GLU A 67 -4.93 1.50 -1.67
C GLU A 67 -5.01 3.02 -1.76
N LEU A 68 -4.47 3.70 -0.75
CA LEU A 68 -4.44 5.16 -0.67
C LEU A 68 -3.28 5.66 0.21
N ASP A 69 -2.91 6.90 -0.04
CA ASP A 69 -1.83 7.58 0.65
C ASP A 69 -2.38 8.67 1.57
N VAL A 70 -1.75 8.90 2.71
CA VAL A 70 -2.15 9.97 3.61
C VAL A 70 -1.03 10.96 3.89
N GLY A 71 -1.38 12.25 3.74
CA GLY A 71 -0.59 13.39 4.21
C GLY A 71 -1.34 14.15 5.31
N VAL A 72 -0.61 14.98 6.06
CA VAL A 72 -1.15 15.77 7.17
C VAL A 72 -1.05 17.27 6.86
N THR A 73 -2.17 17.97 6.95
CA THR A 73 -2.29 19.42 6.74
C THR A 73 -1.66 20.23 7.88
N SER A 74 -1.58 21.56 7.70
CA SER A 74 -1.10 22.49 8.74
C SER A 74 -1.99 22.53 9.99
N ASP A 75 -3.27 22.15 9.85
CA ASP A 75 -4.26 22.05 10.93
C ASP A 75 -4.53 20.60 11.35
N ASP A 76 -3.53 19.71 11.17
CA ASP A 76 -3.50 18.31 11.61
C ASP A 76 -4.65 17.44 11.08
N GLN A 77 -5.15 17.72 9.87
CA GLN A 77 -6.15 16.88 9.24
C GLN A 77 -5.50 15.89 8.25
N LEU A 78 -5.96 14.65 8.25
CA LEU A 78 -5.52 13.65 7.29
C LEU A 78 -6.26 13.81 5.96
N VAL A 79 -5.50 14.10 4.92
CA VAL A 79 -5.95 14.15 3.52
C VAL A 79 -5.39 12.99 2.75
N VAL A 80 -6.10 12.56 1.71
CA VAL A 80 -5.68 11.41 0.88
C VAL A 80 -5.02 11.94 -0.38
N MET A 81 -3.70 11.80 -0.43
CA MET A 81 -2.84 12.28 -1.52
C MET A 81 -1.46 11.62 -1.42
N HIS A 82 -0.89 11.24 -2.56
CA HIS A 82 0.39 10.56 -2.64
C HIS A 82 1.58 11.48 -2.34
N ASP A 83 1.66 12.59 -3.05
CA ASP A 83 2.80 13.50 -2.96
C ASP A 83 2.71 14.37 -1.70
N THR A 84 3.84 14.84 -1.23
CA THR A 84 3.91 15.82 -0.13
C THR A 84 3.44 17.22 -0.56
N SER A 85 3.30 17.47 -1.87
CA SER A 85 2.77 18.70 -2.45
C SER A 85 1.50 18.44 -3.26
N VAL A 86 0.69 19.47 -3.44
CA VAL A 86 -0.56 19.39 -4.22
C VAL A 86 -0.36 19.56 -5.73
N ASP A 87 0.86 19.84 -6.17
CA ASP A 87 1.18 20.35 -7.53
C ASP A 87 0.83 19.35 -8.64
N ARG A 88 1.18 18.07 -8.47
CA ARG A 88 1.08 17.08 -9.56
C ARG A 88 -0.36 16.80 -10.00
N THR A 89 -1.28 16.69 -9.05
CA THR A 89 -2.64 16.20 -9.35
C THR A 89 -3.71 17.29 -9.29
N THR A 90 -3.42 18.47 -8.72
CA THR A 90 -4.42 19.53 -8.54
C THR A 90 -4.06 20.82 -9.28
N ASP A 91 -5.00 21.76 -9.30
CA ASP A 91 -4.80 23.14 -9.78
C ASP A 91 -4.08 24.04 -8.78
N GLY A 92 -3.67 23.51 -7.62
CA GLY A 92 -2.91 24.23 -6.59
C GLY A 92 -1.41 24.02 -6.66
N THR A 93 -0.66 24.70 -5.76
CA THR A 93 0.80 24.55 -5.62
C THR A 93 1.22 24.55 -4.15
N GLY A 94 2.37 23.93 -3.84
CA GLY A 94 3.00 23.94 -2.52
C GLY A 94 2.66 22.73 -1.65
N LEU A 95 3.25 22.67 -0.46
CA LEU A 95 3.19 21.52 0.42
C LEU A 95 1.81 21.36 1.09
N ILE A 96 1.38 20.11 1.29
CA ILE A 96 0.19 19.77 2.07
C ILE A 96 0.34 20.31 3.50
N SER A 97 1.52 20.14 4.09
CA SER A 97 1.82 20.55 5.47
C SER A 97 1.77 22.05 5.73
N GLU A 98 1.75 22.87 4.67
CA GLU A 98 1.64 24.33 4.74
C GLU A 98 0.22 24.84 4.50
N LYS A 99 -0.72 23.95 4.16
CA LYS A 99 -2.12 24.28 3.84
C LYS A 99 -3.08 23.71 4.87
N THR A 100 -4.13 24.47 5.13
CA THR A 100 -5.27 23.98 5.92
C THR A 100 -6.13 23.01 5.11
N LEU A 101 -6.92 22.18 5.80
CA LEU A 101 -7.90 21.31 5.14
C LEU A 101 -8.84 22.10 4.22
N GLN A 102 -9.27 23.30 4.63
CA GLN A 102 -10.17 24.12 3.83
C GLN A 102 -9.54 24.51 2.49
N GLU A 103 -8.28 24.94 2.49
CA GLU A 103 -7.53 25.28 1.28
C GLU A 103 -7.38 24.07 0.36
N ILE A 104 -6.96 22.91 0.89
CA ILE A 104 -6.79 21.68 0.11
C ILE A 104 -8.12 21.19 -0.47
N GLN A 105 -9.20 21.25 0.26
CA GLN A 105 -10.53 20.84 -0.24
C GLN A 105 -11.12 21.81 -1.27
N GLY A 106 -10.58 23.00 -1.42
CA GLY A 106 -10.87 23.94 -2.49
C GLY A 106 -10.36 23.45 -3.86
N LEU A 107 -9.26 22.70 -3.87
CA LEU A 107 -8.55 22.28 -5.08
C LEU A 107 -9.31 21.24 -5.90
N ASP A 108 -9.05 21.23 -7.22
CA ASP A 108 -9.55 20.25 -8.18
C ASP A 108 -8.56 19.09 -8.34
N ALA A 109 -8.82 17.97 -7.68
CA ALA A 109 -7.97 16.77 -7.74
C ALA A 109 -8.09 15.97 -9.06
N GLY A 110 -8.94 16.39 -9.97
CA GLY A 110 -9.04 15.84 -11.32
C GLY A 110 -8.36 16.70 -12.39
N TYR A 111 -7.69 17.78 -11.99
CA TYR A 111 -7.27 18.86 -12.90
C TYR A 111 -6.28 18.42 -13.97
N TRP A 112 -5.26 17.63 -13.59
CA TRP A 112 -4.20 17.18 -14.50
C TRP A 112 -4.36 15.71 -14.93
N PHE A 113 -5.45 15.05 -14.54
CA PHE A 113 -5.67 13.66 -14.93
C PHE A 113 -5.87 13.49 -16.43
N THR A 114 -5.16 12.51 -17.02
CA THR A 114 -5.35 12.02 -18.38
C THR A 114 -5.54 10.51 -18.36
N PRO A 115 -6.42 9.95 -19.20
CA PRO A 115 -6.74 8.53 -19.18
C PRO A 115 -5.73 7.63 -19.89
N ASP A 116 -4.63 8.17 -20.42
CA ASP A 116 -3.70 7.42 -21.25
C ASP A 116 -2.58 6.72 -20.46
N GLY A 117 -2.50 6.93 -19.15
CA GLY A 117 -1.53 6.28 -18.25
C GLY A 117 -0.05 6.55 -18.56
N SER A 118 0.27 6.99 -19.77
CA SER A 118 1.66 7.15 -20.21
C SER A 118 2.29 8.45 -19.74
N ASN A 119 1.48 9.41 -19.33
CA ASN A 119 1.94 10.76 -19.01
C ASN A 119 1.77 11.17 -17.54
N HIS A 120 1.32 10.28 -16.69
CA HIS A 120 1.22 10.47 -15.23
C HIS A 120 1.02 11.92 -14.77
N TYR A 121 -0.12 12.53 -15.20
CA TYR A 121 -0.44 13.93 -14.85
C TYR A 121 0.53 14.95 -15.45
N SER A 122 0.93 14.77 -16.72
CA SER A 122 1.67 15.81 -17.47
C SER A 122 0.85 17.10 -17.52
N HIS A 123 1.53 18.24 -17.32
CA HIS A 123 0.90 19.57 -17.38
C HIS A 123 0.94 20.21 -18.77
N ASP A 124 1.61 19.56 -19.73
CA ASP A 124 1.96 20.15 -21.05
C ASP A 124 1.04 19.69 -22.17
N LEU A 125 -0.05 18.98 -21.84
CA LEU A 125 -0.97 18.50 -22.87
C LEU A 125 -2.01 19.54 -23.26
N GLU A 126 -2.60 19.37 -24.43
CA GLU A 126 -3.70 20.20 -24.89
C GLU A 126 -4.86 20.20 -23.87
N PRO A 127 -5.47 21.36 -23.57
CA PRO A 127 -6.50 21.48 -22.53
C PRO A 127 -7.68 20.52 -22.65
N GLY A 128 -7.99 20.10 -23.89
CA GLY A 128 -9.08 19.15 -24.18
C GLY A 128 -8.82 17.72 -23.72
N LEU A 129 -7.56 17.35 -23.44
CA LEU A 129 -7.15 16.02 -23.01
C LEU A 129 -7.36 15.79 -21.52
N TYR A 130 -7.70 16.81 -20.74
CA TYR A 130 -8.00 16.69 -19.32
C TYR A 130 -9.51 16.60 -19.07
N PRO A 131 -10.08 15.37 -19.01
CA PRO A 131 -11.54 15.17 -19.03
C PRO A 131 -12.25 15.69 -17.77
N PHE A 132 -11.55 15.84 -16.66
CA PHE A 132 -12.13 16.24 -15.38
C PHE A 132 -11.71 17.64 -14.90
N ARG A 133 -10.84 18.33 -15.64
CA ARG A 133 -10.44 19.71 -15.34
C ARG A 133 -11.66 20.60 -15.23
N GLY A 134 -11.76 21.35 -14.11
CA GLY A 134 -12.86 22.27 -13.82
C GLY A 134 -14.13 21.59 -13.31
N VAL A 135 -14.14 20.27 -13.09
CA VAL A 135 -15.31 19.57 -12.52
C VAL A 135 -15.47 19.94 -11.05
N ARG A 136 -14.39 19.96 -10.28
CA ARG A 136 -14.43 20.31 -8.86
C ARG A 136 -14.85 21.75 -8.63
N THR A 137 -14.39 22.69 -9.46
CA THR A 137 -14.68 24.13 -9.36
C THR A 137 -16.01 24.54 -9.97
N GLY A 138 -16.67 23.65 -10.72
CA GLY A 138 -17.97 23.90 -11.35
C GLY A 138 -17.88 24.52 -12.74
N GLU A 139 -16.71 24.71 -13.30
CA GLU A 139 -16.48 25.17 -14.68
C GLU A 139 -16.95 24.13 -15.70
N ARG A 140 -16.82 22.86 -15.33
CA ARG A 140 -17.31 21.72 -16.11
C ARG A 140 -18.33 20.91 -15.31
N ARG A 141 -19.39 20.47 -15.96
CA ARG A 141 -20.39 19.59 -15.32
C ARG A 141 -19.76 18.23 -15.00
N PRO A 142 -19.99 17.67 -13.81
CA PRO A 142 -19.54 16.33 -13.49
C PRO A 142 -20.24 15.30 -14.40
N PRO A 143 -19.62 14.13 -14.60
CA PRO A 143 -20.26 13.01 -15.27
C PRO A 143 -21.60 12.64 -14.60
N LYS A 144 -22.55 12.07 -15.37
CA LYS A 144 -23.88 11.70 -14.85
C LYS A 144 -23.77 10.88 -13.56
N ARG A 145 -24.54 11.25 -12.54
CA ARG A 145 -24.60 10.64 -11.19
C ARG A 145 -23.41 10.98 -10.26
N TRP A 146 -22.49 11.84 -10.69
CA TRP A 146 -21.38 12.30 -9.86
C TRP A 146 -21.54 13.75 -9.42
N LYS A 147 -20.84 14.14 -8.38
CA LYS A 147 -20.88 15.49 -7.81
C LYS A 147 -19.49 16.14 -7.92
N PRO A 148 -19.38 17.47 -7.98
CA PRO A 148 -18.09 18.16 -7.90
C PRO A 148 -17.25 17.71 -6.69
N ALA A 149 -17.89 17.47 -5.55
CA ALA A 149 -17.22 17.02 -4.34
C ALA A 149 -16.55 15.62 -4.46
N ASP A 150 -16.90 14.80 -5.45
CA ASP A 150 -16.25 13.52 -5.68
C ASP A 150 -14.85 13.67 -6.34
N PHE A 151 -14.53 14.87 -6.84
CA PHE A 151 -13.26 15.22 -7.51
C PHE A 151 -12.36 16.14 -6.65
N ARG A 152 -12.70 16.37 -5.39
CA ARG A 152 -11.81 17.07 -4.45
C ARG A 152 -10.84 16.09 -3.79
N VAL A 153 -9.78 16.63 -3.20
CA VAL A 153 -8.94 15.87 -2.26
C VAL A 153 -9.79 15.45 -1.06
N PRO A 154 -10.01 14.15 -0.81
CA PRO A 154 -10.84 13.70 0.31
C PRO A 154 -10.03 13.67 1.62
N THR A 155 -10.72 13.71 2.75
CA THR A 155 -10.11 13.31 4.03
C THR A 155 -10.14 11.79 4.17
N LEU A 156 -9.20 11.21 4.93
CA LEU A 156 -9.23 9.79 5.26
C LEU A 156 -10.59 9.39 5.87
N ARG A 157 -11.10 10.19 6.81
CA ARG A 157 -12.41 9.98 7.43
C ARG A 157 -13.55 9.90 6.41
N SER A 158 -13.50 10.69 5.34
CA SER A 158 -14.51 10.64 4.29
C SER A 158 -14.43 9.37 3.46
N VAL A 159 -13.23 8.84 3.21
CA VAL A 159 -13.01 7.56 2.52
C VAL A 159 -13.49 6.40 3.39
N LEU A 160 -13.07 6.34 4.66
CA LEU A 160 -13.50 5.29 5.59
C LEU A 160 -15.03 5.21 5.71
N ARG A 161 -15.72 6.36 5.75
CA ARG A 161 -17.20 6.42 5.76
C ARG A 161 -17.84 6.00 4.44
N ALA A 162 -17.20 6.30 3.31
CA ALA A 162 -17.71 5.95 1.98
C ALA A 162 -17.57 4.45 1.67
N PHE A 163 -16.61 3.78 2.32
CA PHE A 163 -16.23 2.38 2.10
C PHE A 163 -16.14 1.60 3.42
N PRO A 164 -17.26 1.46 4.16
CA PRO A 164 -17.22 0.87 5.51
C PRO A 164 -16.90 -0.63 5.52
N ASN A 165 -17.03 -1.32 4.39
CA ASN A 165 -16.84 -2.77 4.25
C ASN A 165 -15.85 -3.14 3.14
N THR A 166 -15.14 -2.18 2.57
CA THR A 166 -14.10 -2.44 1.57
C THR A 166 -12.75 -2.37 2.28
N PRO A 167 -11.91 -3.40 2.21
CA PRO A 167 -10.56 -3.39 2.73
C PRO A 167 -9.78 -2.17 2.22
N ILE A 168 -8.96 -1.59 3.09
CA ILE A 168 -8.16 -0.42 2.73
C ILE A 168 -6.71 -0.60 3.18
N ASN A 169 -5.79 -0.42 2.26
CA ASN A 169 -4.37 -0.22 2.50
C ASN A 169 -4.09 1.28 2.63
N ILE A 170 -3.42 1.69 3.71
CA ILE A 170 -3.14 3.10 4.01
C ILE A 170 -1.63 3.28 4.06
N GLU A 171 -1.06 4.03 3.12
CA GLU A 171 0.35 4.38 3.14
C GLU A 171 0.58 5.73 3.83
N ILE A 172 1.50 5.76 4.80
CA ILE A 172 1.95 6.99 5.45
C ILE A 172 3.01 7.65 4.59
N LYS A 173 2.75 8.89 4.18
CA LYS A 173 3.72 9.76 3.49
C LYS A 173 4.39 10.76 4.45
N GLY A 174 5.46 11.42 3.99
CA GLY A 174 6.13 12.51 4.71
C GLY A 174 5.38 13.83 4.64
N ARG A 175 6.08 14.91 4.97
CA ARG A 175 5.54 16.29 5.00
C ARG A 175 6.24 17.22 4.03
N THR A 176 7.50 16.93 3.71
CA THR A 176 8.35 17.72 2.79
C THR A 176 9.00 16.81 1.76
N LYS A 177 9.68 17.42 0.79
CA LYS A 177 10.46 16.68 -0.22
C LYS A 177 11.79 16.11 0.30
N GLN A 178 12.11 16.35 1.59
CA GLN A 178 13.38 15.92 2.19
C GLN A 178 13.31 14.47 2.71
N GLU A 179 12.12 13.88 2.78
CA GLU A 179 11.90 12.51 3.26
C GLU A 179 12.49 12.25 4.66
N ASP A 180 12.41 13.25 5.55
CA ASP A 180 12.88 13.10 6.92
C ASP A 180 12.00 12.09 7.67
N VAL A 181 12.63 11.08 8.26
CA VAL A 181 11.95 9.98 8.98
C VAL A 181 11.04 10.53 10.09
N SER A 182 11.42 11.62 10.75
CA SER A 182 10.61 12.24 11.81
C SER A 182 9.25 12.74 11.31
N GLU A 183 9.16 13.16 10.04
CA GLU A 183 7.91 13.60 9.42
C GLU A 183 6.93 12.42 9.23
N TYR A 184 7.46 11.27 8.81
CA TYR A 184 6.68 10.04 8.68
C TYR A 184 6.19 9.53 10.03
N VAL A 185 7.04 9.59 11.06
CA VAL A 185 6.68 9.23 12.45
C VAL A 185 5.57 10.16 12.96
N TYR A 186 5.70 11.48 12.73
CA TYR A 186 4.64 12.43 13.08
C TYR A 186 3.30 12.10 12.40
N ASN A 187 3.31 11.83 11.09
CA ASN A 187 2.11 11.48 10.35
C ASN A 187 1.52 10.14 10.83
N ALA A 188 2.37 9.18 11.23
CA ALA A 188 1.94 7.93 11.86
C ALA A 188 1.18 8.17 13.17
N GLU A 189 1.65 9.10 14.00
CA GLU A 189 0.98 9.47 15.26
C GLU A 189 -0.36 10.17 15.02
N VAL A 190 -0.46 11.05 14.00
CA VAL A 190 -1.73 11.68 13.61
C VAL A 190 -2.72 10.61 13.12
N LEU A 191 -2.25 9.68 12.29
CA LEU A 191 -3.08 8.57 11.79
C LEU A 191 -3.55 7.65 12.92
N ALA A 192 -2.67 7.32 13.86
CA ALA A 192 -3.01 6.50 15.02
C ALA A 192 -4.10 7.16 15.88
N ARG A 193 -4.05 8.48 16.06
CA ARG A 193 -5.11 9.23 16.77
C ARG A 193 -6.45 9.20 16.02
N GLU A 194 -6.44 9.37 14.69
CA GLU A 194 -7.65 9.30 13.86
C GLU A 194 -8.30 7.92 13.92
N LEU A 195 -7.51 6.86 13.96
CA LEU A 195 -7.99 5.48 13.97
C LEU A 195 -8.24 4.91 15.38
N ALA A 196 -7.99 5.68 16.45
CA ALA A 196 -8.08 5.19 17.84
C ALA A 196 -9.44 4.57 18.22
N SER A 197 -10.53 5.01 17.58
CA SER A 197 -11.87 4.48 17.83
C SER A 197 -12.32 3.48 16.76
N THR A 198 -11.50 3.18 15.76
CA THR A 198 -11.89 2.22 14.72
C THR A 198 -11.96 0.81 15.29
N ARG A 199 -12.92 0.03 14.79
CA ARG A 199 -13.06 -1.41 15.07
C ARG A 199 -12.90 -2.24 13.79
N ARG A 200 -12.33 -1.61 12.75
CA ARG A 200 -12.09 -2.28 11.46
C ARG A 200 -10.90 -3.21 11.59
N ASP A 201 -11.06 -4.42 11.10
CA ASP A 201 -10.06 -5.47 11.00
C ASP A 201 -9.60 -5.70 9.54
N ASP A 202 -10.11 -4.88 8.63
CA ASP A 202 -9.86 -4.90 7.20
C ASP A 202 -8.97 -3.72 6.73
N LEU A 203 -8.14 -3.21 7.62
CA LEU A 203 -7.12 -2.20 7.33
C LEU A 203 -5.72 -2.81 7.36
N ILE A 204 -4.86 -2.37 6.45
CA ILE A 204 -3.40 -2.55 6.53
C ILE A 204 -2.76 -1.18 6.51
N LEU A 205 -1.75 -0.99 7.36
CA LEU A 205 -0.94 0.19 7.33
C LEU A 205 0.45 -0.12 6.78
N VAL A 206 1.00 0.79 5.99
CA VAL A 206 2.35 0.69 5.45
C VAL A 206 3.04 2.06 5.42
N SER A 207 4.34 2.04 5.37
CA SER A 207 5.22 3.16 4.99
C SER A 207 6.53 2.59 4.49
N PHE A 208 7.21 3.29 3.58
CA PHE A 208 8.59 2.95 3.20
C PHE A 208 9.56 3.10 4.39
N HIS A 209 9.24 3.94 5.37
CA HIS A 209 10.03 4.18 6.57
C HIS A 209 9.59 3.27 7.73
N GLN A 210 10.39 2.24 8.03
CA GLN A 210 10.10 1.30 9.12
C GLN A 210 9.79 1.98 10.47
N PRO A 211 10.50 3.05 10.92
CA PRO A 211 10.17 3.71 12.19
C PRO A 211 8.73 4.26 12.26
N ALA A 212 8.14 4.67 11.12
CA ALA A 212 6.75 5.11 11.08
C ALA A 212 5.77 3.93 11.27
N VAL A 213 6.08 2.78 10.67
CA VAL A 213 5.32 1.54 10.84
C VAL A 213 5.37 1.08 12.29
N ASP A 214 6.57 1.02 12.87
CA ASP A 214 6.78 0.62 14.27
C ASP A 214 6.01 1.55 15.22
N ARG A 215 6.13 2.87 15.02
CA ARG A 215 5.44 3.85 15.86
C ARG A 215 3.93 3.74 15.76
N PHE A 216 3.40 3.55 14.54
CA PHE A 216 1.96 3.33 14.38
C PHE A 216 1.51 2.05 15.09
N HIS A 217 2.22 0.94 14.91
CA HIS A 217 1.86 -0.33 15.54
C HIS A 217 1.92 -0.27 17.07
N GLU A 218 2.88 0.45 17.66
CA GLU A 218 2.91 0.72 19.11
C GLU A 218 1.61 1.38 19.59
N LEU A 219 1.08 2.33 18.83
CA LEU A 219 -0.11 3.10 19.19
C LEU A 219 -1.42 2.40 18.84
N GLN A 220 -1.41 1.56 17.80
CA GLN A 220 -2.58 0.84 17.27
C GLN A 220 -2.28 -0.64 16.99
N PRO A 221 -1.98 -1.45 18.01
CA PRO A 221 -1.55 -2.85 17.83
C PRO A 221 -2.63 -3.78 17.26
N SER A 222 -3.87 -3.33 17.21
CA SER A 222 -4.99 -4.12 16.62
C SER A 222 -5.09 -4.01 15.10
N ILE A 223 -4.40 -3.05 14.47
CA ILE A 223 -4.38 -2.88 13.01
C ILE A 223 -3.14 -3.56 12.46
N GLY A 224 -3.32 -4.44 11.47
CA GLY A 224 -2.22 -5.11 10.79
C GLY A 224 -1.34 -4.13 10.02
N VAL A 225 -0.04 -4.43 9.94
CA VAL A 225 0.92 -3.61 9.22
C VAL A 225 1.65 -4.41 8.14
N ALA A 226 2.20 -3.70 7.16
CA ALA A 226 3.21 -4.22 6.25
C ALA A 226 4.56 -3.56 6.58
N PRO A 227 5.69 -4.31 6.55
CA PRO A 227 7.00 -3.78 6.86
C PRO A 227 7.44 -2.68 5.89
N GLY A 228 8.18 -1.69 6.40
CA GLY A 228 8.90 -0.73 5.57
C GLY A 228 10.12 -1.35 4.87
N THR A 229 10.83 -0.53 4.09
CA THR A 229 11.95 -1.00 3.25
C THR A 229 13.00 -1.80 4.03
N SER A 230 13.41 -1.33 5.21
CA SER A 230 14.43 -2.05 6.00
C SER A 230 13.90 -3.36 6.60
N GLY A 231 12.61 -3.42 6.98
CA GLY A 231 11.98 -4.65 7.46
C GLY A 231 11.84 -5.70 6.34
N VAL A 232 11.47 -5.27 5.13
CA VAL A 232 11.46 -6.14 3.93
C VAL A 232 12.86 -6.63 3.60
N ALA A 233 13.85 -5.72 3.57
CA ALA A 233 15.24 -6.08 3.25
C ALA A 233 15.80 -7.11 4.25
N GLY A 234 15.60 -6.90 5.55
CA GLY A 234 16.02 -7.84 6.58
C GLY A 234 15.38 -9.23 6.40
N TRP A 235 14.09 -9.27 6.09
CA TRP A 235 13.42 -10.54 5.82
C TRP A 235 13.93 -11.20 4.53
N VAL A 236 14.03 -10.47 3.42
CA VAL A 236 14.44 -11.05 2.11
C VAL A 236 15.91 -11.46 2.10
N LEU A 237 16.81 -10.60 2.59
CA LEU A 237 18.26 -10.76 2.42
C LEU A 237 18.91 -11.49 3.60
N ASP A 238 18.51 -11.18 4.82
CA ASP A 238 19.17 -11.66 6.03
C ASP A 238 18.41 -12.80 6.72
N GLY A 239 17.21 -13.10 6.26
CA GLY A 239 16.35 -14.13 6.87
C GLY A 239 15.80 -13.76 8.24
N THR A 240 15.83 -12.48 8.63
CA THR A 240 15.33 -12.02 9.93
C THR A 240 13.80 -12.12 10.00
N ALA A 241 13.27 -12.27 11.22
CA ALA A 241 11.84 -12.22 11.44
C ALA A 241 11.29 -10.82 11.07
N PRO A 242 10.07 -10.71 10.50
CA PRO A 242 9.47 -9.43 10.20
C PRO A 242 9.10 -8.67 11.49
N PRO A 243 8.94 -7.33 11.41
CA PRO A 243 8.48 -6.52 12.53
C PRO A 243 7.14 -6.99 13.11
N ALA A 244 6.90 -6.67 14.38
CA ALA A 244 5.66 -7.01 15.06
C ALA A 244 4.44 -6.44 14.32
N GLY A 245 3.32 -7.19 14.35
CA GLY A 245 2.07 -6.78 13.67
C GLY A 245 2.05 -6.99 12.16
N THR A 246 3.14 -7.50 11.55
CA THR A 246 3.17 -7.81 10.12
C THR A 246 2.11 -8.83 9.76
N VAL A 247 1.26 -8.49 8.78
CA VAL A 247 0.24 -9.38 8.22
C VAL A 247 0.45 -9.67 6.74
N ALA A 248 1.14 -8.76 6.04
CA ALA A 248 1.46 -8.90 4.62
C ALA A 248 2.81 -8.24 4.33
N PHE A 249 3.53 -8.77 3.36
CA PHE A 249 4.64 -8.07 2.72
C PHE A 249 4.12 -7.36 1.48
N GLN A 250 4.34 -6.06 1.41
CA GLN A 250 4.05 -5.26 0.22
C GLN A 250 5.36 -4.98 -0.50
N ILE A 251 5.63 -5.77 -1.54
CA ILE A 251 6.94 -5.84 -2.19
C ILE A 251 6.82 -5.57 -3.70
N PRO A 252 7.82 -4.90 -4.31
CA PRO A 252 7.84 -4.74 -5.75
C PRO A 252 8.12 -6.09 -6.43
N ILE A 253 7.83 -6.19 -7.73
CA ILE A 253 8.26 -7.34 -8.53
C ILE A 253 9.78 -7.38 -8.54
N THR A 254 10.40 -6.26 -8.93
CA THR A 254 11.85 -6.12 -8.95
C THR A 254 12.31 -4.92 -8.14
N PHE A 255 13.51 -5.00 -7.60
CA PHE A 255 14.14 -3.89 -6.87
C PHE A 255 15.56 -3.69 -7.34
N LYS A 256 15.91 -2.47 -7.74
CA LYS A 256 17.27 -2.12 -8.17
C LYS A 256 18.07 -1.52 -7.02
N PHE A 257 19.18 -2.13 -6.68
CA PHE A 257 20.15 -1.59 -5.73
C PHE A 257 21.51 -1.45 -6.39
N GLY A 258 21.99 -0.24 -6.57
CA GLY A 258 23.18 0.05 -7.37
C GLY A 258 22.99 -0.41 -8.82
N THR A 259 23.82 -1.34 -9.28
CA THR A 259 23.72 -1.95 -10.63
C THR A 259 22.99 -3.29 -10.65
N THR A 260 22.62 -3.83 -9.48
CA THR A 260 21.98 -5.14 -9.36
C THR A 260 20.46 -4.98 -9.30
N VAL A 261 19.77 -5.81 -10.08
CA VAL A 261 18.30 -5.95 -10.02
C VAL A 261 17.98 -7.26 -9.30
N TYR A 262 17.18 -7.18 -8.25
CA TYR A 262 16.71 -8.30 -7.46
C TYR A 262 15.26 -8.64 -7.85
N ASP A 263 14.98 -9.93 -8.07
CA ASP A 263 13.62 -10.45 -8.19
C ASP A 263 13.04 -10.65 -6.79
N VAL A 264 12.30 -9.66 -6.31
CA VAL A 264 11.78 -9.63 -4.93
C VAL A 264 10.51 -10.47 -4.81
N THR A 265 9.60 -10.39 -5.80
CA THR A 265 8.41 -11.24 -5.87
C THR A 265 8.75 -12.58 -6.54
N SER A 266 9.73 -13.31 -5.99
CA SER A 266 10.14 -14.60 -6.48
C SER A 266 9.29 -15.74 -5.91
N ALA A 267 9.26 -16.90 -6.60
CA ALA A 267 8.57 -18.10 -6.11
C ALA A 267 9.08 -18.54 -4.71
N ALA A 268 10.38 -18.35 -4.45
CA ALA A 268 10.99 -18.67 -3.16
C ALA A 268 10.43 -17.78 -2.04
N ASN A 269 10.38 -16.45 -2.27
CA ASN A 269 9.87 -15.49 -1.29
C ASN A 269 8.37 -15.66 -1.06
N VAL A 270 7.58 -15.90 -2.12
CA VAL A 270 6.15 -16.18 -1.99
C VAL A 270 5.92 -17.45 -1.17
N SER A 271 6.63 -18.54 -1.49
CA SER A 271 6.52 -19.80 -0.75
C SER A 271 6.91 -19.64 0.71
N ARG A 272 8.01 -18.92 0.98
CA ARG A 272 8.47 -18.64 2.35
C ARG A 272 7.41 -17.84 3.14
N ALA A 273 6.90 -16.76 2.56
CA ALA A 273 5.86 -15.95 3.21
C ALA A 273 4.63 -16.79 3.61
N HIS A 274 4.20 -17.69 2.72
CA HIS A 274 3.06 -18.57 3.00
C HIS A 274 3.34 -19.58 4.11
N VAL A 275 4.56 -20.17 4.16
CA VAL A 275 4.98 -21.05 5.25
C VAL A 275 4.97 -20.30 6.57
N GLU A 276 5.43 -19.05 6.56
CA GLU A 276 5.48 -18.16 7.71
C GLU A 276 4.12 -17.47 7.99
N ARG A 277 3.08 -17.73 7.19
CA ARG A 277 1.71 -17.24 7.35
C ARG A 277 1.56 -15.74 7.07
N TYR A 278 2.36 -15.16 6.18
CA TYR A 278 2.24 -13.80 5.67
C TYR A 278 1.69 -13.78 4.25
N ALA A 279 0.87 -12.78 3.93
CA ALA A 279 0.42 -12.52 2.57
C ALA A 279 1.49 -11.77 1.76
N ILE A 280 1.49 -11.95 0.44
CA ILE A 280 2.28 -11.16 -0.50
C ILE A 280 1.35 -10.30 -1.34
N HIS A 281 1.45 -8.98 -1.16
CA HIS A 281 0.83 -7.98 -2.01
C HIS A 281 1.91 -7.31 -2.87
N THR A 282 1.86 -7.52 -4.17
CA THR A 282 2.90 -7.05 -5.09
C THR A 282 2.48 -5.75 -5.75
N TRP A 283 3.41 -4.81 -5.83
CA TRP A 283 3.26 -3.55 -6.55
C TRP A 283 4.32 -3.40 -7.65
N PHE A 284 4.15 -2.40 -8.53
CA PHE A 284 4.98 -2.18 -9.72
C PHE A 284 5.97 -1.04 -9.47
N GLY A 285 7.27 -1.36 -9.49
CA GLY A 285 8.36 -0.39 -9.43
C GLY A 285 8.69 0.17 -10.83
N GLU A 286 9.68 1.04 -10.90
CA GLU A 286 10.09 1.71 -12.15
C GLU A 286 10.48 0.76 -13.30
N LEU A 287 10.91 -0.45 -12.98
CA LEU A 287 11.35 -1.46 -13.97
C LEU A 287 10.24 -2.44 -14.36
N ASP A 288 9.12 -2.38 -13.67
CA ASP A 288 8.05 -3.36 -13.81
C ASP A 288 6.96 -2.85 -14.77
N VAL A 289 6.27 -3.76 -15.43
CA VAL A 289 5.19 -3.41 -16.35
C VAL A 289 3.86 -3.85 -15.76
N ASP A 290 2.97 -2.88 -15.51
CA ASP A 290 1.64 -3.11 -14.95
C ASP A 290 0.64 -3.50 -16.05
N ASP A 291 0.73 -4.76 -16.53
CA ASP A 291 -0.07 -5.27 -17.64
C ASP A 291 -0.59 -6.69 -17.43
N ALA A 292 -1.49 -7.11 -18.34
CA ALA A 292 -2.12 -8.42 -18.29
C ALA A 292 -1.14 -9.61 -18.39
N GLN A 293 0.02 -9.44 -19.01
CA GLN A 293 1.02 -10.49 -19.10
C GLN A 293 1.70 -10.69 -17.73
N THR A 294 2.07 -9.58 -17.11
CA THR A 294 2.70 -9.58 -15.79
C THR A 294 1.73 -10.04 -14.70
N TRP A 295 0.47 -9.60 -14.74
CA TRP A 295 -0.55 -10.07 -13.78
C TRP A 295 -0.76 -11.57 -13.82
N ARG A 296 -0.79 -12.21 -15.02
CA ARG A 296 -0.90 -13.67 -15.11
C ARG A 296 0.30 -14.37 -14.47
N LYS A 297 1.52 -13.86 -14.69
CA LYS A 297 2.73 -14.42 -14.04
C LYS A 297 2.63 -14.33 -12.51
N LEU A 298 2.15 -13.19 -11.98
CA LEU A 298 1.97 -13.01 -10.54
C LEU A 298 0.90 -13.95 -9.96
N VAL A 299 -0.21 -14.14 -10.68
CA VAL A 299 -1.25 -15.12 -10.32
C VAL A 299 -0.65 -16.53 -10.29
N ASP A 300 0.16 -16.89 -11.28
CA ASP A 300 0.81 -18.20 -11.37
C ASP A 300 1.88 -18.40 -10.26
N LEU A 301 2.47 -17.32 -9.75
CA LEU A 301 3.36 -17.33 -8.58
C LEU A 301 2.61 -17.44 -7.25
N CYS A 302 1.27 -17.45 -7.26
CA CYS A 302 0.45 -17.53 -6.04
C CYS A 302 0.55 -16.29 -5.11
N VAL A 303 0.80 -15.08 -5.62
CA VAL A 303 0.69 -13.88 -4.79
C VAL A 303 -0.74 -13.73 -4.23
N ASP A 304 -0.90 -13.04 -3.12
CA ASP A 304 -2.21 -12.86 -2.49
C ASP A 304 -2.93 -11.59 -2.96
N GLY A 305 -2.18 -10.61 -3.47
CA GLY A 305 -2.73 -9.38 -4.03
C GLY A 305 -1.82 -8.74 -5.06
N ILE A 306 -2.42 -8.07 -6.03
CA ILE A 306 -1.76 -7.26 -7.04
C ILE A 306 -2.25 -5.82 -6.90
N MET A 307 -1.35 -4.92 -6.54
CA MET A 307 -1.60 -3.49 -6.41
C MET A 307 -1.32 -2.83 -7.76
N THR A 308 -2.38 -2.42 -8.45
CA THR A 308 -2.34 -1.98 -9.84
C THR A 308 -2.95 -0.61 -10.05
N SER A 309 -2.39 0.17 -10.97
CA SER A 309 -2.98 1.41 -11.48
C SER A 309 -4.15 1.17 -12.45
N HIS A 310 -4.38 -0.12 -12.85
CA HIS A 310 -5.40 -0.52 -13.83
C HIS A 310 -6.43 -1.52 -13.26
N PRO A 311 -7.17 -1.21 -12.17
CA PRO A 311 -8.05 -2.17 -11.50
C PRO A 311 -9.17 -2.72 -12.37
N VAL A 312 -9.67 -1.95 -13.36
CA VAL A 312 -10.69 -2.46 -14.29
C VAL A 312 -10.13 -3.53 -15.23
N GLN A 313 -8.90 -3.36 -15.69
CA GLN A 313 -8.23 -4.31 -16.57
C GLN A 313 -7.76 -5.55 -15.82
N LEU A 314 -7.19 -5.36 -14.60
CA LEU A 314 -6.82 -6.48 -13.74
C LEU A 314 -8.02 -7.38 -13.44
N GLU A 315 -9.18 -6.80 -13.09
CA GLU A 315 -10.39 -7.58 -12.83
C GLU A 315 -10.81 -8.45 -14.03
N ARG A 316 -10.68 -7.96 -15.25
CA ARG A 316 -10.94 -8.76 -16.46
C ARG A 316 -9.96 -9.93 -16.59
N THR A 317 -8.68 -9.68 -16.26
CA THR A 317 -7.66 -10.74 -16.27
C THR A 317 -7.95 -11.79 -15.20
N LEU A 318 -8.26 -11.39 -13.97
CA LEU A 318 -8.57 -12.31 -12.86
C LEU A 318 -9.84 -13.14 -13.09
N LYS A 319 -10.80 -12.66 -13.90
CA LYS A 319 -11.99 -13.43 -14.31
C LYS A 319 -11.68 -14.53 -15.32
N SER A 320 -10.63 -14.38 -16.10
CA SER A 320 -10.24 -15.31 -17.17
C SER A 320 -9.00 -16.15 -16.84
N HIS A 321 -8.25 -15.80 -15.82
CA HIS A 321 -7.02 -16.47 -15.41
C HIS A 321 -7.02 -16.70 -13.90
N TRP A 322 -7.21 -17.94 -13.49
CA TRP A 322 -7.31 -18.37 -12.08
C TRP A 322 -5.97 -18.86 -11.57
N ALA A 323 -5.73 -18.63 -10.29
CA ALA A 323 -4.56 -19.19 -9.63
C ALA A 323 -4.51 -20.72 -9.79
N PRO A 324 -3.33 -21.30 -10.06
CA PRO A 324 -3.15 -22.74 -10.14
C PRO A 324 -3.68 -23.48 -8.90
N ALA A 325 -4.10 -24.73 -9.08
CA ALA A 325 -4.54 -25.58 -7.96
C ALA A 325 -3.44 -25.75 -6.89
N ALA A 326 -2.18 -25.62 -7.28
CA ALA A 326 -1.04 -25.62 -6.36
C ALA A 326 -1.02 -24.40 -5.40
N CYS A 327 -1.70 -23.29 -5.74
CA CYS A 327 -1.94 -22.17 -4.84
C CYS A 327 -3.09 -22.48 -3.85
N ALA A 328 -3.18 -23.73 -3.37
CA ALA A 328 -4.23 -24.21 -2.47
C ALA A 328 -4.25 -23.42 -1.13
N PRO A 329 -5.37 -23.47 -0.37
CA PRO A 329 -5.55 -22.63 0.81
C PRO A 329 -4.40 -22.78 1.80
N LYS A 330 -3.81 -21.67 2.08
CA LYS A 330 -2.63 -21.49 2.90
C LYS A 330 -3.00 -21.46 4.38
#